data_7d13ca9396fe74cac7cc169183d992c2
#
_entry.id   7d13ca9396fe74cac7cc169183d992c2
#
_cell.length_a   1.000
_cell.length_b   1.000
_cell.length_c   1.000
_cell.angle_alpha   90.00
_cell.angle_beta   90.00
_cell.angle_gamma   90.00
#
_symmetry.space_group_name_H-M   'P 1'
#
loop_
_entity.id
_entity.type
_entity.pdbx_description
1 polymer ?
#
loop_
_entity_poly.entity_id
_entity_poly.type
_entity_poly.pdbx_seq_one_letter_code
_entity_poly.pdbx_strand_id
1 'polypeptide(L)'
;MKAINIKTEYLKNPLGIDIENPRVMWNCEGGITQTAYQIVTEDWDSGKVESNAMHAVIPAKFEKGKRVTYKIKLWDENGTEGEFSEENFFEYGIKNWLAKWITGNYQVDKKGYEKQMKIEKSFFLSGINMLATANKPEPERFPVDCFKKEFRAKKDIKSARFYATACGISSARINGKKVSMPLAPGVTDYRKRVQYQ
;
A
#
# COMPACT_ATOMS: atom_id res chain seq x y z
N MET A 1 19.21 -7.89 -24.50
CA MET A 1 18.38 -8.27 -23.33
C MET A 1 17.66 -7.03 -22.80
N LYS A 2 16.40 -7.16 -22.31
CA LYS A 2 15.60 -6.03 -21.81
C LYS A 2 14.94 -6.36 -20.47
N ALA A 3 14.87 -5.39 -19.56
CA ALA A 3 14.14 -5.54 -18.32
C ALA A 3 12.63 -5.33 -18.54
N ILE A 4 11.83 -6.30 -18.10
CA ILE A 4 10.36 -6.28 -18.18
C ILE A 4 9.74 -6.62 -16.83
N ASN A 5 8.41 -6.44 -16.69
CA ASN A 5 7.66 -6.73 -15.46
C ASN A 5 8.26 -6.08 -14.21
N ILE A 6 8.77 -4.86 -14.38
CA ILE A 6 9.47 -4.13 -13.34
C ILE A 6 8.51 -3.79 -12.20
N LYS A 7 8.95 -4.03 -10.98
CA LYS A 7 8.19 -3.77 -9.74
C LYS A 7 9.08 -3.10 -8.69
N THR A 8 8.48 -2.26 -7.88
CA THR A 8 9.06 -1.74 -6.64
C THR A 8 8.31 -2.34 -5.47
N GLU A 9 9.02 -2.98 -4.53
CA GLU A 9 8.42 -3.68 -3.36
C GLU A 9 7.22 -4.57 -3.74
N TYR A 10 7.39 -5.36 -4.83
CA TYR A 10 6.39 -6.26 -5.42
C TYR A 10 5.20 -5.59 -6.13
N LEU A 11 5.12 -4.26 -6.18
CA LEU A 11 4.05 -3.50 -6.78
C LEU A 11 4.50 -2.81 -8.08
N LYS A 12 3.60 -2.70 -9.04
CA LYS A 12 3.85 -1.94 -10.28
C LYS A 12 3.56 -0.46 -10.03
N ASN A 13 4.57 0.40 -10.18
CA ASN A 13 4.45 1.85 -10.03
C ASN A 13 3.67 2.27 -8.77
N PRO A 14 4.11 1.82 -7.56
CA PRO A 14 3.33 2.01 -6.34
C PRO A 14 3.25 3.47 -5.92
N LEU A 15 2.09 3.83 -5.38
CA LEU A 15 1.87 5.07 -4.66
C LEU A 15 1.87 4.77 -3.16
N GLY A 16 2.61 5.57 -2.40
CA GLY A 16 2.52 5.51 -0.94
C GLY A 16 3.41 4.45 -0.28
N ILE A 17 4.58 4.15 -0.82
CA ILE A 17 5.55 3.32 -0.09
C ILE A 17 6.17 4.09 1.07
N ASP A 18 6.52 3.38 2.15
CA ASP A 18 7.10 3.94 3.39
C ASP A 18 8.49 3.37 3.72
N ILE A 19 9.05 2.59 2.82
CA ILE A 19 10.36 1.94 2.94
C ILE A 19 11.43 2.87 2.38
N GLU A 20 12.46 3.17 3.18
CA GLU A 20 13.69 3.81 2.70
C GLU A 20 14.51 2.83 1.86
N ASN A 21 15.16 3.32 0.82
CA ASN A 21 15.95 2.50 -0.08
C ASN A 21 15.13 1.31 -0.64
N PRO A 22 14.06 1.58 -1.40
CA PRO A 22 13.17 0.53 -1.86
C PRO A 22 13.87 -0.41 -2.83
N ARG A 23 13.47 -1.67 -2.76
CA ARG A 23 13.95 -2.71 -3.65
C ARG A 23 13.15 -2.69 -4.95
N VAL A 24 13.84 -2.68 -6.06
CA VAL A 24 13.28 -2.90 -7.39
C VAL A 24 13.63 -4.29 -7.89
N MET A 25 12.76 -4.85 -8.70
CA MET A 25 12.93 -6.17 -9.27
C MET A 25 12.36 -6.20 -10.69
N TRP A 26 12.88 -7.10 -11.50
CA TRP A 26 12.52 -7.22 -12.92
C TRP A 26 12.65 -8.66 -13.40
N ASN A 27 12.12 -8.92 -14.57
CA ASN A 27 12.38 -10.13 -15.34
C ASN A 27 13.19 -9.74 -16.57
N CYS A 28 13.90 -10.71 -17.14
CA CYS A 28 14.66 -10.52 -18.38
C CYS A 28 13.86 -11.02 -19.58
N GLU A 29 13.89 -10.26 -20.66
CA GLU A 29 13.40 -10.66 -21.97
C GLU A 29 14.52 -10.62 -22.98
N GLY A 30 14.66 -11.69 -23.77
CA GLY A 30 15.78 -11.91 -24.71
C GLY A 30 17.08 -12.30 -24.00
N GLY A 31 17.97 -12.99 -24.73
CA GLY A 31 19.18 -13.60 -24.18
C GLY A 31 18.91 -14.84 -23.32
N ILE A 32 19.96 -15.40 -22.74
CA ILE A 32 19.92 -16.61 -21.91
C ILE A 32 20.10 -16.22 -20.42
N THR A 33 21.11 -15.41 -20.13
CA THR A 33 21.48 -15.03 -18.76
C THR A 33 21.87 -13.56 -18.68
N GLN A 34 21.37 -12.85 -17.70
CA GLN A 34 21.84 -11.52 -17.35
C GLN A 34 23.23 -11.61 -16.70
N THR A 35 24.16 -10.77 -17.15
CA THR A 35 25.50 -10.67 -16.56
C THR A 35 25.71 -9.37 -15.79
N ALA A 36 25.00 -8.31 -16.16
CA ALA A 36 25.08 -7.03 -15.48
C ALA A 36 23.76 -6.24 -15.59
N TYR A 37 23.61 -5.25 -14.75
CA TYR A 37 22.53 -4.27 -14.82
C TYR A 37 23.03 -2.85 -14.54
N GLN A 38 22.25 -1.86 -14.95
CA GLN A 38 22.38 -0.46 -14.57
C GLN A 38 21.00 0.09 -14.25
N ILE A 39 20.89 0.84 -13.18
CA ILE A 39 19.66 1.53 -12.77
C ILE A 39 19.95 3.02 -12.73
N VAL A 40 19.14 3.80 -13.42
CA VAL A 40 19.28 5.26 -13.49
C VAL A 40 18.00 5.89 -12.96
N THR A 41 18.13 6.86 -12.05
CA THR A 41 17.10 7.77 -11.58
C THR A 41 17.44 9.20 -11.99
N GLU A 42 16.59 10.17 -11.63
CA GLU A 42 16.90 11.59 -11.83
C GLU A 42 18.17 12.04 -11.06
N ASP A 43 18.33 11.52 -9.83
CA ASP A 43 19.38 11.97 -8.91
C ASP A 43 20.52 10.95 -8.72
N TRP A 44 20.43 9.75 -9.31
CA TRP A 44 21.39 8.68 -9.05
C TRP A 44 21.50 7.69 -10.22
N ASP A 45 22.73 7.20 -10.45
CA ASP A 45 23.08 6.17 -11.42
C ASP A 45 23.93 5.11 -10.72
N SER A 46 23.55 3.83 -10.80
CA SER A 46 24.32 2.72 -10.25
C SER A 46 25.63 2.47 -10.99
N GLY A 47 25.80 3.03 -12.20
CA GLY A 47 26.76 2.51 -13.17
C GLY A 47 26.45 1.06 -13.56
N LYS A 48 27.34 0.45 -14.33
CA LYS A 48 27.26 -0.97 -14.67
C LYS A 48 27.62 -1.80 -13.44
N VAL A 49 26.69 -2.61 -12.95
CA VAL A 49 26.87 -3.54 -11.82
C VAL A 49 26.92 -4.97 -12.36
N GLU A 50 28.08 -5.63 -12.25
CA GLU A 50 28.26 -7.02 -12.64
C GLU A 50 27.51 -7.94 -11.67
N SER A 51 26.35 -8.43 -12.10
CA SER A 51 25.48 -9.29 -11.29
C SER A 51 24.38 -9.93 -12.14
N ASN A 52 24.05 -11.17 -11.84
CA ASN A 52 22.92 -11.88 -12.40
C ASN A 52 21.64 -11.75 -11.54
N ALA A 53 21.69 -11.00 -10.45
CA ALA A 53 20.53 -10.75 -9.61
C ALA A 53 19.50 -9.89 -10.35
N MET A 54 18.25 -10.35 -10.38
CA MET A 54 17.12 -9.63 -10.99
C MET A 54 16.42 -8.71 -9.98
N HIS A 55 17.18 -8.16 -9.05
CA HIS A 55 16.73 -7.18 -8.08
C HIS A 55 17.89 -6.32 -7.62
N ALA A 56 17.58 -5.10 -7.19
CA ALA A 56 18.53 -4.18 -6.61
C ALA A 56 17.81 -3.20 -5.67
N VAL A 57 18.58 -2.46 -4.90
CA VAL A 57 18.08 -1.40 -4.02
C VAL A 57 18.41 -0.06 -4.64
N ILE A 58 17.43 0.83 -4.74
CA ILE A 58 17.65 2.22 -5.13
C ILE A 58 17.94 3.03 -3.86
N PRO A 59 19.13 3.64 -3.71
CA PRO A 59 19.45 4.47 -2.57
C PRO A 59 18.68 5.80 -2.64
N ALA A 60 17.49 5.82 -2.06
CA ALA A 60 16.63 6.99 -2.07
C ALA A 60 16.14 7.32 -0.66
N LYS A 61 16.32 8.57 -0.25
CA LYS A 61 15.83 9.06 1.04
C LYS A 61 14.32 9.25 1.00
N PHE A 62 13.67 8.84 2.08
CA PHE A 62 12.25 9.07 2.25
C PHE A 62 11.95 10.58 2.30
N GLU A 63 11.10 11.01 1.38
CA GLU A 63 10.53 12.35 1.35
C GLU A 63 9.05 12.24 1.01
N LYS A 64 8.19 12.75 1.91
CA LYS A 64 6.73 12.65 1.78
C LYS A 64 6.24 13.11 0.40
N GLY A 65 5.57 12.21 -0.31
CA GLY A 65 4.98 12.48 -1.62
C GLY A 65 5.98 12.66 -2.77
N LYS A 66 7.29 12.45 -2.52
CA LYS A 66 8.30 12.47 -3.58
C LYS A 66 8.11 11.26 -4.48
N ARG A 67 8.05 11.52 -5.78
CA ARG A 67 8.11 10.50 -6.81
C ARG A 67 9.55 10.36 -7.28
N VAL A 68 10.01 9.13 -7.37
CA VAL A 68 11.29 8.76 -7.94
C VAL A 68 11.01 7.95 -9.19
N THR A 69 11.47 8.43 -10.33
CA THR A 69 11.42 7.72 -11.61
C THR A 69 12.73 6.99 -11.85
N TYR A 70 12.67 5.85 -12.52
CA TYR A 70 13.86 5.07 -12.82
C TYR A 70 13.70 4.24 -14.07
N LYS A 71 14.84 3.88 -14.68
CA LYS A 71 14.98 2.97 -15.83
C LYS A 71 16.04 1.95 -15.53
N ILE A 72 15.92 0.77 -16.13
CA ILE A 72 16.84 -0.35 -15.94
C ILE A 72 17.39 -0.79 -17.31
N LYS A 73 18.69 -0.98 -17.38
CA LYS A 73 19.40 -1.52 -18.54
C LYS A 73 20.08 -2.82 -18.13
N LEU A 74 20.13 -3.79 -19.02
CA LEU A 74 20.71 -5.12 -18.79
C LEU A 74 21.79 -5.44 -19.82
N TRP A 75 22.72 -6.32 -19.43
CA TRP A 75 23.70 -6.95 -20.31
C TRP A 75 23.43 -8.45 -20.34
N ASP A 76 23.54 -9.04 -21.54
CA ASP A 76 23.35 -10.47 -21.76
C ASP A 76 24.62 -11.29 -21.43
N GLU A 77 24.58 -12.60 -21.71
CA GLU A 77 25.68 -13.56 -21.51
C GLU A 77 26.93 -13.26 -22.33
N ASN A 78 26.80 -12.53 -23.42
CA ASN A 78 27.90 -12.10 -24.26
C ASN A 78 28.46 -10.73 -23.86
N GLY A 79 27.90 -10.12 -22.81
CA GLY A 79 28.22 -8.77 -22.38
C GLY A 79 27.65 -7.69 -23.32
N THR A 80 26.67 -8.04 -24.18
CA THR A 80 26.01 -7.10 -25.05
C THR A 80 25.04 -6.23 -24.29
N GLU A 81 25.18 -4.93 -24.44
CA GLU A 81 24.33 -3.93 -23.83
C GLU A 81 22.94 -3.90 -24.44
N GLY A 82 21.90 -4.00 -23.63
CA GLY A 82 20.52 -3.82 -24.04
C GLY A 82 20.05 -2.36 -23.97
N GLU A 83 18.82 -2.12 -24.38
CA GLU A 83 18.19 -0.81 -24.23
C GLU A 83 17.67 -0.59 -22.81
N PHE A 84 17.52 0.67 -22.41
CA PHE A 84 16.80 0.98 -21.19
C PHE A 84 15.35 0.53 -21.27
N SER A 85 14.84 0.08 -20.14
CA SER A 85 13.41 -0.19 -19.97
C SER A 85 12.57 1.07 -20.17
N GLU A 86 11.26 0.90 -20.26
CA GLU A 86 10.33 2.00 -20.07
C GLU A 86 10.54 2.62 -18.68
N GLU A 87 10.12 3.87 -18.55
CA GLU A 87 10.18 4.58 -17.29
C GLU A 87 9.20 3.97 -16.27
N ASN A 88 9.71 3.63 -15.10
CA ASN A 88 8.96 3.17 -13.96
C ASN A 88 9.13 4.17 -12.82
N PHE A 89 8.25 4.10 -11.83
CA PHE A 89 8.34 4.99 -10.68
C PHE A 89 7.85 4.32 -9.40
N PHE A 90 8.22 4.92 -8.29
CA PHE A 90 7.53 4.77 -7.01
C PHE A 90 7.31 6.15 -6.39
N GLU A 91 6.32 6.26 -5.53
CA GLU A 91 6.03 7.49 -4.80
C GLU A 91 6.00 7.20 -3.31
N TYR A 92 6.70 8.01 -2.54
CA TYR A 92 6.68 7.89 -1.09
C TYR A 92 5.34 8.34 -0.51
N GLY A 93 4.86 7.61 0.48
CA GLY A 93 3.65 7.92 1.21
C GLY A 93 3.87 8.90 2.36
N ILE A 94 3.16 8.65 3.45
CA ILE A 94 3.24 9.46 4.67
C ILE A 94 3.64 8.57 5.85
N LYS A 95 4.71 8.94 6.58
CA LYS A 95 5.09 8.26 7.83
C LYS A 95 4.30 8.79 9.03
N ASN A 96 4.03 10.10 9.05
CA ASN A 96 3.37 10.76 10.18
C ASN A 96 1.99 11.27 9.78
N TRP A 97 0.96 10.69 10.35
CA TRP A 97 -0.41 11.10 10.15
C TRP A 97 -0.78 12.27 11.07
N LEU A 98 -1.28 13.35 10.46
CA LEU A 98 -1.85 14.49 11.19
C LEU A 98 -3.37 14.35 11.34
N ALA A 99 -3.98 13.48 10.56
CA ALA A 99 -5.41 13.23 10.62
C ALA A 99 -5.78 12.55 11.94
N LYS A 100 -6.97 12.88 12.43
CA LYS A 100 -7.58 12.24 13.60
C LYS A 100 -8.60 11.21 13.14
N TRP A 101 -8.78 10.17 13.94
CA TRP A 101 -9.89 9.25 13.77
C TRP A 101 -11.22 9.98 13.96
N ILE A 102 -12.15 9.69 13.07
CA ILE A 102 -13.53 10.19 13.15
C ILE A 102 -14.48 9.00 13.17
N THR A 103 -15.58 9.13 13.88
CA THR A 103 -16.63 8.12 13.99
C THR A 103 -17.99 8.79 14.12
N GLY A 104 -19.06 8.07 13.83
CA GLY A 104 -20.40 8.50 14.12
C GLY A 104 -20.66 8.63 15.62
N ASN A 105 -21.72 9.31 15.98
CA ASN A 105 -22.10 9.53 17.38
C ASN A 105 -22.91 8.32 17.91
N TYR A 106 -22.28 7.14 17.94
CA TYR A 106 -22.90 5.94 18.48
C TYR A 106 -22.50 5.73 19.94
N GLN A 107 -23.48 5.46 20.76
CA GLN A 107 -23.25 4.98 22.12
C GLN A 107 -23.11 3.46 22.07
N VAL A 108 -21.90 2.97 22.06
CA VAL A 108 -21.64 1.53 22.17
C VAL A 108 -21.81 1.11 23.61
N ASP A 109 -22.69 0.14 23.91
CA ASP A 109 -22.72 -0.53 25.18
C ASP A 109 -21.45 -1.34 25.41
N LYS A 110 -20.46 -0.67 26.05
CA LYS A 110 -19.16 -1.29 26.35
C LYS A 110 -19.29 -2.54 27.21
N LYS A 111 -20.24 -2.57 28.14
CA LYS A 111 -20.44 -3.72 29.03
C LYS A 111 -21.02 -4.91 28.30
N GLY A 112 -21.98 -4.68 27.40
CA GLY A 112 -22.53 -5.71 26.52
C GLY A 112 -21.47 -6.28 25.61
N TYR A 113 -20.67 -5.42 24.99
CA TYR A 113 -19.55 -5.85 24.12
C TYR A 113 -18.49 -6.67 24.87
N GLU A 114 -18.05 -6.24 26.05
CA GLU A 114 -17.08 -6.98 26.86
C GLU A 114 -17.62 -8.32 27.32
N LYS A 115 -18.90 -8.40 27.66
CA LYS A 115 -19.57 -9.66 28.00
C LYS A 115 -19.62 -10.60 26.83
N GLN A 116 -19.93 -10.12 25.63
CA GLN A 116 -19.96 -10.90 24.40
C GLN A 116 -18.56 -11.43 24.03
N MET A 117 -17.54 -10.61 24.13
CA MET A 117 -16.14 -10.99 23.87
C MET A 117 -15.63 -12.06 24.86
N LYS A 118 -16.07 -12.02 26.13
CA LYS A 118 -15.74 -13.06 27.11
C LYS A 118 -16.40 -14.39 26.77
N ILE A 119 -17.64 -14.36 26.32
CA ILE A 119 -18.38 -15.55 25.88
C ILE A 119 -17.69 -16.17 24.65
N GLU A 120 -17.30 -15.38 23.65
CA GLU A 120 -16.61 -15.88 22.47
C GLU A 120 -15.25 -16.50 22.79
N LYS A 121 -14.47 -15.91 23.69
CA LYS A 121 -13.19 -16.50 24.14
C LYS A 121 -13.39 -17.80 24.90
N SER A 122 -14.39 -17.90 25.76
CA SER A 122 -14.70 -19.14 26.49
C SER A 122 -15.15 -20.24 25.53
N PHE A 123 -15.88 -19.89 24.49
CA PHE A 123 -16.37 -20.81 23.46
C PHE A 123 -15.24 -21.38 22.60
N PHE A 124 -14.25 -20.56 22.24
CA PHE A 124 -13.09 -20.97 21.44
C PHE A 124 -12.17 -21.93 22.21
N LEU A 125 -12.11 -21.79 23.53
CA LEU A 125 -11.27 -22.65 24.39
C LEU A 125 -11.93 -23.97 24.78
N SER A 126 -13.27 -24.08 24.72
CA SER A 126 -13.98 -25.25 25.20
C SER A 126 -14.28 -26.33 24.13
N GLY A 127 -14.06 -26.05 22.85
CA GLY A 127 -14.21 -27.04 21.75
C GLY A 127 -15.58 -27.69 21.64
N ILE A 128 -16.59 -27.26 22.39
CA ILE A 128 -17.88 -27.91 22.52
C ILE A 128 -19.03 -26.89 22.36
N ASN A 129 -19.94 -27.24 21.45
CA ASN A 129 -21.28 -26.71 21.22
C ASN A 129 -21.50 -25.81 20.01
N MET A 130 -21.57 -26.45 18.88
CA MET A 130 -22.23 -25.92 17.69
C MET A 130 -23.74 -25.64 17.89
N LEU A 131 -24.34 -26.23 18.93
CA LEU A 131 -25.78 -26.11 19.26
C LEU A 131 -26.12 -24.86 20.12
N ALA A 132 -25.13 -24.23 20.73
CA ALA A 132 -25.34 -23.00 21.52
C ALA A 132 -25.47 -21.71 20.70
N THR A 133 -25.39 -21.82 19.38
CA THR A 133 -25.46 -20.65 18.48
C THR A 133 -26.90 -20.15 18.26
N ALA A 134 -27.91 -20.94 18.64
CA ALA A 134 -29.31 -20.59 18.38
C ALA A 134 -29.87 -19.40 19.18
N ASN A 135 -29.18 -18.98 20.24
CA ASN A 135 -29.65 -17.87 21.13
C ASN A 135 -28.58 -16.80 21.35
N LYS A 136 -27.66 -16.58 20.39
CA LYS A 136 -26.76 -15.43 20.48
C LYS A 136 -27.58 -14.16 20.18
N PRO A 137 -27.52 -13.13 21.04
CA PRO A 137 -28.07 -11.83 20.66
C PRO A 137 -27.36 -11.36 19.41
N GLU A 138 -28.12 -10.94 18.40
CA GLU A 138 -27.51 -10.36 17.20
C GLU A 138 -26.66 -9.16 17.61
N PRO A 139 -25.45 -9.04 17.02
CA PRO A 139 -24.63 -7.87 17.28
C PRO A 139 -25.39 -6.62 16.83
N GLU A 140 -25.36 -5.60 17.65
CA GLU A 140 -25.98 -4.32 17.32
C GLU A 140 -25.37 -3.80 16.01
N ARG A 141 -26.22 -3.60 15.00
CA ARG A 141 -25.80 -3.16 13.68
C ARG A 141 -26.03 -1.67 13.55
N PHE A 142 -24.97 -0.92 13.41
CA PHE A 142 -25.05 0.52 13.13
C PHE A 142 -25.05 0.78 11.62
N PRO A 143 -25.75 1.82 11.15
CA PRO A 143 -25.65 2.23 9.76
C PRO A 143 -24.22 2.68 9.41
N VAL A 144 -23.89 2.66 8.13
CA VAL A 144 -22.60 3.14 7.66
C VAL A 144 -22.47 4.65 7.91
N ASP A 145 -21.36 5.05 8.51
CA ASP A 145 -21.05 6.46 8.71
C ASP A 145 -20.78 7.16 7.39
N CYS A 146 -21.43 8.29 7.19
CA CYS A 146 -21.20 9.16 6.04
C CYS A 146 -20.67 10.51 6.52
N PHE A 147 -19.43 10.83 6.12
CA PHE A 147 -18.80 12.10 6.43
C PHE A 147 -18.71 12.97 5.18
N LYS A 148 -19.06 14.23 5.30
CA LYS A 148 -18.92 15.23 4.23
C LYS A 148 -18.13 16.42 4.74
N LYS A 149 -17.17 16.88 3.92
CA LYS A 149 -16.45 18.13 4.19
C LYS A 149 -16.31 18.90 2.87
N GLU A 150 -16.60 20.17 2.93
CA GLU A 150 -16.36 21.10 1.85
C GLU A 150 -15.13 21.95 2.13
N PHE A 151 -14.33 22.15 1.10
CA PHE A 151 -13.18 23.03 1.16
C PHE A 151 -12.92 23.65 -0.21
N ARG A 152 -12.20 24.75 -0.23
CA ARG A 152 -11.81 25.43 -1.46
C ARG A 152 -10.29 25.54 -1.50
N ALA A 153 -9.69 25.13 -2.61
CA ALA A 153 -8.27 25.36 -2.82
C ALA A 153 -8.00 26.88 -2.98
N LYS A 154 -7.01 27.39 -2.28
CA LYS A 154 -6.68 28.84 -2.29
C LYS A 154 -5.77 29.24 -3.46
N LYS A 155 -5.16 28.29 -4.14
CA LYS A 155 -4.20 28.48 -5.25
C LYS A 155 -4.48 27.43 -6.31
N ASP A 156 -3.91 27.61 -7.49
CA ASP A 156 -3.94 26.62 -8.55
C ASP A 156 -3.30 25.31 -8.09
N ILE A 157 -3.97 24.20 -8.35
CA ILE A 157 -3.55 22.88 -7.92
C ILE A 157 -2.63 22.30 -8.98
N LYS A 158 -1.35 22.19 -8.70
CA LYS A 158 -0.39 21.48 -9.55
C LYS A 158 -0.52 19.95 -9.40
N SER A 159 -0.69 19.48 -8.18
CA SER A 159 -0.93 18.07 -7.88
C SER A 159 -1.66 17.93 -6.53
N ALA A 160 -2.40 16.85 -6.37
CA ALA A 160 -3.08 16.54 -5.11
C ALA A 160 -2.99 15.04 -4.82
N ARG A 161 -2.86 14.69 -3.55
CA ARG A 161 -2.94 13.32 -3.05
C ARG A 161 -3.94 13.25 -1.91
N PHE A 162 -4.78 12.26 -1.96
CA PHE A 162 -5.73 11.94 -0.91
C PHE A 162 -5.30 10.63 -0.24
N TYR A 163 -4.92 10.71 1.02
CA TYR A 163 -4.58 9.54 1.83
C TYR A 163 -5.71 9.26 2.79
N ALA A 164 -6.20 8.05 2.79
CA ALA A 164 -7.32 7.65 3.63
C ALA A 164 -7.08 6.27 4.25
N THR A 165 -7.66 6.08 5.43
CA THR A 165 -7.71 4.79 6.11
C THR A 165 -9.02 4.65 6.88
N ALA A 166 -9.35 3.40 7.22
CA ALA A 166 -10.51 3.08 8.05
C ALA A 166 -10.22 1.83 8.89
N CYS A 167 -10.90 1.71 10.02
CA CYS A 167 -11.03 0.43 10.71
C CYS A 167 -12.14 -0.35 10.04
N GLY A 168 -11.79 -1.15 9.01
CA GLY A 168 -12.70 -1.83 8.12
C GLY A 168 -12.60 -1.34 6.69
N ILE A 169 -13.73 -1.09 6.06
CA ILE A 169 -13.81 -0.65 4.67
C ILE A 169 -14.36 0.77 4.56
N SER A 170 -13.88 1.49 3.58
CA SER A 170 -14.36 2.85 3.28
C SER A 170 -14.54 3.07 1.79
N SER A 171 -15.27 4.09 1.44
CA SER A 171 -15.41 4.56 0.06
C SER A 171 -15.36 6.08 0.05
N ALA A 172 -14.37 6.64 -0.63
CA ALA A 172 -14.20 8.07 -0.73
C ALA A 172 -14.66 8.60 -2.10
N ARG A 173 -15.22 9.81 -2.07
CA ARG A 173 -15.61 10.55 -3.28
C ARG A 173 -15.10 11.99 -3.18
N ILE A 174 -14.62 12.52 -4.30
CA ILE A 174 -14.27 13.93 -4.45
C ILE A 174 -15.13 14.50 -5.57
N ASN A 175 -15.90 15.55 -5.28
CA ASN A 175 -16.85 16.14 -6.21
C ASN A 175 -17.77 15.10 -6.87
N GLY A 176 -18.28 14.15 -6.08
CA GLY A 176 -19.15 13.07 -6.53
C GLY A 176 -18.46 11.89 -7.23
N LYS A 177 -17.21 12.04 -7.66
CA LYS A 177 -16.44 10.97 -8.32
C LYS A 177 -15.75 10.08 -7.27
N LYS A 178 -15.87 8.77 -7.44
CA LYS A 178 -15.20 7.79 -6.59
C LYS A 178 -13.68 7.82 -6.80
N VAL A 179 -12.91 7.94 -5.73
CA VAL A 179 -11.44 8.06 -5.77
C VAL A 179 -10.72 6.97 -4.98
N SER A 180 -11.44 6.17 -4.19
CA SER A 180 -10.87 5.06 -3.45
C SER A 180 -11.06 3.74 -4.18
N MET A 181 -10.19 2.77 -3.89
CA MET A 181 -10.44 1.38 -4.29
C MET A 181 -11.68 0.83 -3.57
N PRO A 182 -12.41 -0.12 -4.19
CA PRO A 182 -13.52 -0.79 -3.52
C PRO A 182 -13.01 -1.60 -2.32
N LEU A 183 -13.79 -1.60 -1.23
CA LEU A 183 -13.56 -2.45 -0.07
C LEU A 183 -12.16 -2.32 0.57
N ALA A 184 -11.59 -1.15 0.49
CA ALA A 184 -10.28 -0.87 1.08
C ALA A 184 -10.43 0.10 2.29
N PRO A 185 -9.46 0.14 3.20
CA PRO A 185 -8.22 -0.64 3.24
C PRO A 185 -8.38 -2.09 3.71
N GLY A 186 -9.52 -2.49 4.29
CA GLY A 186 -9.77 -3.83 4.78
C GLY A 186 -9.54 -4.00 6.29
N VAL A 187 -9.57 -5.25 6.75
CA VAL A 187 -9.48 -5.61 8.17
C VAL A 187 -8.07 -6.09 8.51
N THR A 188 -7.49 -5.51 9.56
CA THR A 188 -6.19 -5.88 10.12
C THR A 188 -6.25 -5.92 11.65
N ASP A 189 -5.17 -6.30 12.32
CA ASP A 189 -5.04 -6.01 13.75
C ASP A 189 -4.68 -4.52 13.94
N TYR A 190 -5.70 -3.67 14.06
CA TYR A 190 -5.55 -2.22 14.14
C TYR A 190 -4.70 -1.71 15.32
N ARG A 191 -4.41 -2.56 16.30
CA ARG A 191 -3.48 -2.24 17.40
C ARG A 191 -2.03 -2.31 16.95
N LYS A 192 -1.75 -3.07 15.88
CA LYS A 192 -0.40 -3.30 15.36
C LYS A 192 -0.16 -2.58 14.06
N ARG A 193 -1.17 -2.57 13.17
CA ARG A 193 -1.02 -2.06 11.82
C ARG A 193 -2.35 -1.56 11.26
N VAL A 194 -2.28 -0.43 10.59
CA VAL A 194 -3.37 0.13 9.82
C VAL A 194 -2.89 0.32 8.39
N GLN A 195 -3.61 -0.22 7.43
CA GLN A 195 -3.35 0.01 6.01
C GLN A 195 -4.01 1.31 5.57
N TYR A 196 -3.42 2.00 4.60
CA TYR A 196 -3.99 3.20 3.98
C TYR A 196 -3.89 3.15 2.45
N GLN A 197 -4.61 4.02 1.81
CA GLN A 197 -4.61 4.24 0.36
C GLN A 197 -4.18 5.66 0.04
#